data_dd26fd4e0365db5bd71fe6b36d1140d8
#
_entry.id   dd26fd4e0365db5bd71fe6b36d1140d8
#
_cell.length_a   1.000
_cell.length_b   1.000
_cell.length_c   1.000
_cell.angle_alpha   90.00
_cell.angle_beta   90.00
_cell.angle_gamma   90.00
#
_symmetry.space_group_name_H-M   'P 1'
#
loop_
_entity.id
_entity.type
_entity.pdbx_description
1 polymer ?
#
loop_
_entity_poly.entity_id
_entity_poly.type
_entity_poly.pdbx_seq_one_letter_code
_entity_poly.pdbx_strand_id
1 'polypeptide(L)'
;MWVLIGVILDSFDGLVARAFRATTEIGKQLDSLCDVISFGVVPGYFMYKYLSDFLSYELVPLSLSAFVVTLASIFRLARFNITPSSQLDFQGLPTPAFALFVIGIPFIPYEINPIIITVIVALLTVLMVSKIMLPSQKFVNGKPSNFFWIFAVVAIPALLIFRSQALSLTVLTYAFFGMLYMRLRA
;
A
#
# COMPACT_ATOMS: atom_id res chain seq x y z
N MET A 1 7.41 8.02 10.56
CA MET A 1 8.61 8.52 9.86
C MET A 1 9.45 7.41 9.23
N TRP A 2 9.86 6.36 9.97
CA TRP A 2 10.70 5.26 9.45
C TRP A 2 10.13 4.51 8.26
N VAL A 3 8.82 4.30 8.17
CA VAL A 3 8.19 3.60 7.05
C VAL A 3 8.19 4.45 5.78
N LEU A 4 8.02 5.78 5.89
CA LEU A 4 8.18 6.67 4.73
C LEU A 4 9.62 6.61 4.18
N ILE A 5 10.60 6.57 5.08
CA ILE A 5 12.00 6.37 4.70
C ILE A 5 12.15 5.00 4.03
N GLY A 6 11.53 3.94 4.57
CA GLY A 6 11.51 2.61 3.98
C GLY A 6 10.95 2.59 2.55
N VAL A 7 9.81 3.22 2.30
CA VAL A 7 9.21 3.34 0.94
C VAL A 7 10.15 4.05 -0.03
N ILE A 8 10.82 5.11 0.44
CA ILE A 8 11.78 5.86 -0.39
C ILE A 8 13.00 4.99 -0.70
N LEU A 9 13.60 4.35 0.31
CA LEU A 9 14.78 3.50 0.14
C LEU A 9 14.50 2.31 -0.77
N ASP A 10 13.37 1.64 -0.60
CA ASP A 10 12.89 0.55 -1.45
C ASP A 10 12.76 0.98 -2.93
N SER A 11 12.27 2.19 -3.16
CA SER A 11 12.20 2.73 -4.51
C SER A 11 13.59 3.00 -5.12
N PHE A 12 14.57 3.37 -4.28
CA PHE A 12 15.93 3.67 -4.72
C PHE A 12 16.77 2.42 -4.95
N ASP A 13 16.67 1.38 -4.13
CA ASP A 13 17.48 0.16 -4.28
C ASP A 13 17.12 -0.60 -5.55
N GLY A 14 15.84 -0.69 -5.91
CA GLY A 14 15.39 -1.23 -7.19
C GLY A 14 15.88 -0.42 -8.40
N LEU A 15 16.03 0.91 -8.28
CA LEU A 15 16.61 1.74 -9.34
C LEU A 15 18.11 1.50 -9.46
N VAL A 16 18.82 1.45 -8.33
CA VAL A 16 20.27 1.22 -8.28
C VAL A 16 20.61 -0.16 -8.82
N ALA A 17 19.93 -1.22 -8.38
CA ALA A 17 20.15 -2.58 -8.86
C ALA A 17 19.98 -2.70 -10.39
N ARG A 18 18.98 -2.02 -10.96
CA ARG A 18 18.77 -1.97 -12.41
C ARG A 18 19.85 -1.18 -13.14
N ALA A 19 20.27 -0.03 -12.59
CA ALA A 19 21.30 0.80 -13.17
C ALA A 19 22.66 0.08 -13.25
N PHE A 20 22.99 -0.72 -12.22
CA PHE A 20 24.24 -1.49 -12.18
C PHE A 20 24.14 -2.89 -12.78
N ARG A 21 22.97 -3.27 -13.34
CA ARG A 21 22.70 -4.63 -13.85
C ARG A 21 23.05 -5.74 -12.84
N ALA A 22 22.90 -5.45 -11.55
CA ALA A 22 23.25 -6.31 -10.43
C ALA A 22 22.05 -7.09 -9.88
N THR A 23 21.08 -7.40 -10.75
CA THR A 23 19.88 -8.16 -10.35
C THR A 23 20.22 -9.63 -10.23
N THR A 24 20.11 -10.17 -9.02
CA THR A 24 20.26 -11.61 -8.74
C THR A 24 18.94 -12.20 -8.26
N GLU A 25 18.73 -13.50 -8.44
CA GLU A 25 17.51 -14.17 -7.93
C GLU A 25 17.42 -14.08 -6.41
N ILE A 26 18.54 -14.18 -5.69
CA ILE A 26 18.59 -14.00 -4.23
C ILE A 26 18.22 -12.57 -3.84
N GLY A 27 18.75 -11.56 -4.56
CA GLY A 27 18.42 -10.15 -4.33
C GLY A 27 16.94 -9.89 -4.48
N LYS A 28 16.28 -10.44 -5.51
CA LYS A 28 14.84 -10.34 -5.71
C LYS A 28 14.02 -10.99 -4.58
N GLN A 29 14.48 -12.11 -4.04
CA GLN A 29 13.81 -12.76 -2.91
C GLN A 29 13.97 -11.96 -1.62
N LEU A 30 15.19 -11.42 -1.37
CA LEU A 30 15.45 -10.57 -0.21
C LEU A 30 14.63 -9.28 -0.25
N ASP A 31 14.52 -8.62 -1.39
CA ASP A 31 13.66 -7.46 -1.63
C ASP A 31 12.22 -7.76 -1.22
N SER A 32 11.66 -8.86 -1.73
CA SER A 32 10.30 -9.28 -1.35
C SER A 32 10.13 -9.58 0.14
N LEU A 33 11.13 -10.14 0.81
CA LEU A 33 11.09 -10.38 2.26
C LEU A 33 11.16 -9.07 3.05
N CYS A 34 12.00 -8.13 2.62
CA CYS A 34 12.05 -6.78 3.20
C CYS A 34 10.72 -6.04 3.04
N ASP A 35 10.09 -6.17 1.86
CA ASP A 35 8.76 -5.64 1.59
C ASP A 35 7.70 -6.21 2.55
N VAL A 36 7.71 -7.51 2.79
CA VAL A 36 6.79 -8.14 3.75
C VAL A 36 6.97 -7.53 5.14
N ILE A 37 8.20 -7.31 5.58
CA ILE A 37 8.48 -6.73 6.90
C ILE A 37 8.00 -5.28 6.93
N SER A 38 8.45 -4.46 5.97
CA SER A 38 8.22 -3.02 5.97
C SER A 38 6.75 -2.65 5.70
N PHE A 39 6.09 -3.37 4.78
CA PHE A 39 4.76 -3.03 4.28
C PHE A 39 3.68 -4.04 4.67
N GLY A 40 4.04 -5.12 5.36
CA GLY A 40 3.12 -6.12 5.88
C GLY A 40 3.15 -6.20 7.41
N VAL A 41 4.30 -6.52 8.00
CA VAL A 41 4.43 -6.71 9.45
C VAL A 41 4.26 -5.40 10.21
N VAL A 42 4.92 -4.33 9.77
CA VAL A 42 4.86 -3.02 10.45
C VAL A 42 3.44 -2.45 10.46
N PRO A 43 2.70 -2.37 9.34
CA PRO A 43 1.30 -1.96 9.37
C PRO A 43 0.40 -2.90 10.16
N GLY A 44 0.63 -4.21 10.08
CA GLY A 44 -0.12 -5.20 10.86
C GLY A 44 0.07 -5.00 12.37
N TYR A 45 1.32 -4.78 12.82
CA TYR A 45 1.62 -4.47 14.22
C TYR A 45 1.01 -3.14 14.67
N PHE A 46 1.06 -2.11 13.81
CA PHE A 46 0.42 -0.83 14.08
C PHE A 46 -1.09 -1.01 14.30
N MET A 47 -1.77 -1.74 13.42
CA MET A 47 -3.20 -2.02 13.56
C MET A 47 -3.51 -2.89 14.79
N TYR A 48 -2.66 -3.86 15.10
CA TYR A 48 -2.76 -4.62 16.35
C TYR A 48 -2.75 -3.69 17.57
N LYS A 49 -1.76 -2.81 17.64
CA LYS A 49 -1.65 -1.85 18.75
C LYS A 49 -2.86 -0.90 18.81
N TYR A 50 -3.24 -0.36 17.66
CA TYR A 50 -4.40 0.52 17.54
C TYR A 50 -5.69 -0.14 18.03
N LEU A 51 -5.94 -1.39 17.63
CA LEU A 51 -7.09 -2.15 18.09
C LEU A 51 -7.01 -2.53 19.57
N SER A 52 -5.84 -2.93 20.07
CA SER A 52 -5.66 -3.28 21.47
C SER A 52 -5.86 -2.11 22.43
N ASP A 53 -5.53 -0.90 21.99
CA ASP A 53 -5.76 0.31 22.79
C ASP A 53 -7.25 0.73 22.81
N PHE A 54 -8.01 0.31 21.80
CA PHE A 54 -9.44 0.62 21.68
C PHE A 54 -10.35 -0.44 22.32
N LEU A 55 -9.98 -1.72 22.22
CA LEU A 55 -10.80 -2.82 22.70
C LEU A 55 -10.76 -2.95 24.22
N SER A 56 -11.89 -3.32 24.84
CA SER A 56 -11.92 -3.69 26.25
C SER A 56 -11.01 -4.89 26.52
N TYR A 57 -10.53 -5.04 27.76
CA TYR A 57 -9.56 -6.08 28.15
C TYR A 57 -9.94 -7.49 27.67
N GLU A 58 -11.23 -7.84 27.75
CA GLU A 58 -11.74 -9.14 27.33
C GLU A 58 -11.64 -9.38 25.81
N LEU A 59 -11.66 -8.31 25.00
CA LEU A 59 -11.65 -8.36 23.55
C LEU A 59 -10.26 -8.09 22.95
N VAL A 60 -9.25 -7.78 23.77
CA VAL A 60 -7.86 -7.55 23.30
C VAL A 60 -7.34 -8.71 22.42
N PRO A 61 -7.62 -10.00 22.69
CA PRO A 61 -7.18 -11.07 21.80
C PRO A 61 -7.69 -10.93 20.36
N LEU A 62 -8.84 -10.26 20.15
CA LEU A 62 -9.37 -9.99 18.82
C LEU A 62 -8.46 -9.05 18.00
N SER A 63 -7.65 -8.22 18.66
CA SER A 63 -6.67 -7.36 17.99
C SER A 63 -5.64 -8.15 17.18
N LEU A 64 -5.40 -9.42 17.50
CA LEU A 64 -4.55 -10.31 16.72
C LEU A 64 -5.06 -10.49 15.29
N SER A 65 -6.36 -10.26 15.03
CA SER A 65 -6.90 -10.26 13.68
C SER A 65 -6.22 -9.24 12.74
N ALA A 66 -5.58 -8.20 13.30
CA ALA A 66 -4.80 -7.24 12.54
C ALA A 66 -3.65 -7.88 11.74
N PHE A 67 -3.11 -9.02 12.19
CA PHE A 67 -2.08 -9.75 11.46
C PHE A 67 -2.58 -10.42 10.16
N VAL A 68 -3.89 -10.46 9.93
CA VAL A 68 -4.45 -10.81 8.61
C VAL A 68 -3.91 -9.88 7.52
N VAL A 69 -3.62 -8.62 7.85
CA VAL A 69 -2.95 -7.67 6.95
C VAL A 69 -1.57 -8.19 6.51
N THR A 70 -0.78 -8.70 7.44
CA THR A 70 0.54 -9.29 7.16
C THR A 70 0.41 -10.51 6.24
N LEU A 71 -0.53 -11.41 6.53
CA LEU A 71 -0.78 -12.60 5.69
C LEU A 71 -1.22 -12.20 4.28
N ALA A 72 -2.09 -11.21 4.16
CA ALA A 72 -2.53 -10.68 2.88
C ALA A 72 -1.37 -10.06 2.08
N SER A 73 -0.46 -9.35 2.74
CA SER A 73 0.74 -8.79 2.13
C SER A 73 1.68 -9.88 1.60
N ILE A 74 1.92 -10.93 2.39
CA ILE A 74 2.73 -12.09 1.97
C ILE A 74 2.11 -12.74 0.73
N PHE A 75 0.81 -13.04 0.78
CA PHE A 75 0.11 -13.66 -0.34
C PHE A 75 0.18 -12.81 -1.61
N ARG A 76 -0.01 -11.49 -1.48
CA ARG A 76 0.07 -10.56 -2.62
C ARG A 76 1.47 -10.53 -3.23
N LEU A 77 2.51 -10.40 -2.41
CA LEU A 77 3.91 -10.36 -2.88
C LEU A 77 4.32 -11.69 -3.53
N ALA A 78 3.92 -12.83 -2.95
CA ALA A 78 4.13 -14.13 -3.56
C ALA A 78 3.47 -14.22 -4.95
N ARG A 79 2.20 -13.77 -5.07
CA ARG A 79 1.51 -13.69 -6.37
C ARG A 79 2.24 -12.80 -7.35
N PHE A 80 2.68 -11.61 -6.91
CA PHE A 80 3.40 -10.66 -7.76
C PHE A 80 4.69 -11.27 -8.32
N ASN A 81 5.44 -12.04 -7.53
CA ASN A 81 6.69 -12.67 -7.93
C ASN A 81 6.52 -13.76 -9.01
N ILE A 82 5.37 -14.43 -9.06
CA ILE A 82 5.06 -15.44 -10.08
C ILE A 82 4.32 -14.87 -11.30
N THR A 83 3.89 -13.60 -11.23
CA THR A 83 3.14 -12.97 -12.34
C THR A 83 4.13 -12.49 -13.41
N PRO A 84 3.88 -12.77 -14.70
CA PRO A 84 4.76 -12.32 -15.77
C PRO A 84 4.91 -10.80 -15.81
N SER A 85 6.15 -10.32 -16.04
CA SER A 85 6.50 -8.89 -16.08
C SER A 85 5.82 -8.11 -17.22
N SER A 86 5.17 -8.80 -18.16
CA SER A 86 4.43 -8.18 -19.27
C SER A 86 3.11 -7.51 -18.87
N GLN A 87 2.61 -7.76 -17.66
CA GLN A 87 1.41 -7.07 -17.19
C GLN A 87 1.73 -5.63 -16.80
N LEU A 88 1.07 -4.69 -17.49
CA LEU A 88 1.25 -3.25 -17.28
C LEU A 88 0.54 -2.76 -16.01
N ASP A 89 -0.57 -3.37 -15.64
CA ASP A 89 -1.41 -2.96 -14.53
C ASP A 89 -1.23 -3.86 -13.31
N PHE A 90 -1.52 -3.31 -12.11
CA PHE A 90 -1.42 -4.04 -10.86
C PHE A 90 -2.68 -4.85 -10.57
N GLN A 91 -2.51 -6.10 -10.12
CA GLN A 91 -3.59 -6.88 -9.52
C GLN A 91 -3.65 -6.54 -8.02
N GLY A 92 -4.78 -5.99 -7.59
CA GLY A 92 -5.00 -5.56 -6.21
C GLY A 92 -4.21 -4.32 -5.79
N LEU A 93 -4.49 -3.85 -4.57
CA LEU A 93 -3.84 -2.67 -4.00
C LEU A 93 -2.34 -2.95 -3.73
N PRO A 94 -1.40 -2.07 -4.14
CA PRO A 94 0.01 -2.21 -3.80
C PRO A 94 0.25 -2.21 -2.29
N THR A 95 1.14 -3.10 -1.78
CA THR A 95 1.49 -3.19 -0.35
C THR A 95 2.07 -1.89 0.20
N PRO A 96 2.97 -1.15 -0.50
CA PRO A 96 3.43 0.15 -0.04
C PRO A 96 2.29 1.18 0.09
N ALA A 97 1.32 1.18 -0.84
CA ALA A 97 0.17 2.06 -0.75
C ALA A 97 -0.69 1.74 0.49
N PHE A 98 -0.95 0.46 0.74
CA PHE A 98 -1.65 0.04 1.96
C PHE A 98 -0.90 0.49 3.23
N ALA A 99 0.41 0.30 3.29
CA ALA A 99 1.24 0.73 4.41
C ALA A 99 1.15 2.25 4.64
N LEU A 100 1.19 3.05 3.57
CA LEU A 100 1.01 4.50 3.64
C LEU A 100 -0.36 4.89 4.20
N PHE A 101 -1.42 4.15 3.84
CA PHE A 101 -2.75 4.37 4.42
C PHE A 101 -2.73 4.20 5.93
N VAL A 102 -2.23 3.05 6.41
CA VAL A 102 -2.22 2.70 7.84
C VAL A 102 -1.39 3.69 8.65
N ILE A 103 -0.21 4.08 8.14
CA ILE A 103 0.68 5.04 8.81
C ILE A 103 0.10 6.46 8.82
N GLY A 104 -0.74 6.79 7.86
CA GLY A 104 -1.44 8.07 7.79
C GLY A 104 -2.54 8.22 8.83
N ILE A 105 -3.06 7.12 9.40
CA ILE A 105 -4.18 7.14 10.37
C ILE A 105 -3.92 8.09 11.56
N PRO A 106 -2.76 8.06 12.25
CA PRO A 106 -2.52 8.92 13.41
C PRO A 106 -2.50 10.42 13.10
N PHE A 107 -2.32 10.77 11.83
CA PHE A 107 -2.26 12.17 11.41
C PHE A 107 -3.62 12.75 11.02
N ILE A 108 -4.68 11.94 11.06
CA ILE A 108 -6.03 12.42 10.77
C ILE A 108 -6.49 13.28 11.96
N PRO A 109 -6.86 14.57 11.75
CA PRO A 109 -7.11 15.52 12.81
C PRO A 109 -8.46 15.30 13.51
N TYR A 110 -9.25 14.36 13.06
CA TYR A 110 -10.59 14.05 13.58
C TYR A 110 -10.59 12.72 14.31
N GLU A 111 -11.28 12.64 15.43
CA GLU A 111 -11.56 11.39 16.13
C GLU A 111 -12.54 10.55 15.28
N ILE A 112 -11.98 9.75 14.39
CA ILE A 112 -12.78 8.80 13.61
C ILE A 112 -13.02 7.56 14.47
N ASN A 113 -14.28 7.11 14.49
CA ASN A 113 -14.62 5.87 15.20
C ASN A 113 -13.70 4.72 14.74
N PRO A 114 -12.98 4.07 15.66
CA PRO A 114 -12.06 2.98 15.34
C PRO A 114 -12.69 1.82 14.57
N ILE A 115 -13.98 1.59 14.73
CA ILE A 115 -14.71 0.59 13.93
C ILE A 115 -14.69 0.95 12.46
N ILE A 116 -14.89 2.23 12.12
CA ILE A 116 -14.86 2.70 10.72
C ILE A 116 -13.46 2.47 10.12
N ILE A 117 -12.41 2.82 10.86
CA ILE A 117 -11.03 2.60 10.42
C ILE A 117 -10.78 1.11 10.20
N THR A 118 -11.22 0.26 11.13
CA THR A 118 -11.05 -1.19 11.02
C THR A 118 -11.77 -1.76 9.79
N VAL A 119 -12.99 -1.29 9.51
CA VAL A 119 -13.74 -1.70 8.31
C VAL A 119 -13.01 -1.25 7.04
N ILE A 120 -12.50 -0.02 7.00
CA ILE A 120 -11.75 0.47 5.83
C ILE A 120 -10.47 -0.35 5.63
N VAL A 121 -9.72 -0.63 6.70
CA VAL A 121 -8.52 -1.49 6.65
C VAL A 121 -8.86 -2.88 6.14
N ALA A 122 -9.97 -3.48 6.62
CA ALA A 122 -10.42 -4.79 6.14
C ALA A 122 -10.77 -4.77 4.64
N LEU A 123 -11.50 -3.75 4.18
CA LEU A 123 -11.83 -3.57 2.76
C LEU A 123 -10.57 -3.40 1.89
N LEU A 124 -9.61 -2.58 2.33
CA LEU A 124 -8.34 -2.40 1.63
C LEU A 124 -7.49 -3.69 1.63
N THR A 125 -7.54 -4.47 2.70
CA THR A 125 -6.88 -5.79 2.79
C THR A 125 -7.49 -6.78 1.79
N VAL A 126 -8.81 -6.82 1.68
CA VAL A 126 -9.52 -7.62 0.67
C VAL A 126 -9.16 -7.14 -0.74
N LEU A 127 -9.13 -5.81 -0.97
CA LEU A 127 -8.74 -5.23 -2.25
C LEU A 127 -7.30 -5.60 -2.62
N MET A 128 -6.37 -5.65 -1.65
CA MET A 128 -4.97 -6.01 -1.86
C MET A 128 -4.83 -7.46 -2.39
N VAL A 129 -5.65 -8.38 -1.91
CA VAL A 129 -5.64 -9.80 -2.33
C VAL A 129 -6.51 -10.05 -3.56
N SER A 130 -7.40 -9.12 -3.91
CA SER A 130 -8.34 -9.25 -5.02
C SER A 130 -7.64 -9.35 -6.38
N LYS A 131 -8.37 -9.80 -7.41
CA LYS A 131 -7.94 -9.78 -8.81
C LYS A 131 -8.35 -8.50 -9.53
N ILE A 132 -8.85 -7.49 -8.81
CA ILE A 132 -9.24 -6.22 -9.39
C ILE A 132 -7.99 -5.53 -9.94
N MET A 133 -8.04 -5.15 -11.21
CA MET A 133 -6.95 -4.43 -11.84
C MET A 133 -6.96 -2.98 -11.36
N LEU A 134 -5.79 -2.48 -10.99
CA LEU A 134 -5.57 -1.07 -10.66
C LEU A 134 -4.51 -0.50 -11.62
N PRO A 135 -4.69 0.75 -12.06
CA PRO A 135 -3.78 1.36 -13.01
C PRO A 135 -2.39 1.50 -12.40
N SER A 136 -1.41 1.05 -13.15
CA SER A 136 0.00 1.20 -12.79
C SER A 136 0.44 2.66 -13.01
N GLN A 137 1.24 3.17 -12.07
CA GLN A 137 1.91 4.46 -12.22
C GLN A 137 3.25 4.33 -12.97
N LYS A 138 3.49 3.18 -13.63
CA LYS A 138 4.72 2.93 -14.37
C LYS A 138 4.78 3.77 -15.65
N PHE A 139 6.00 4.07 -16.05
CA PHE A 139 6.26 4.66 -17.36
C PHE A 139 6.05 3.62 -18.46
N VAL A 140 5.14 3.89 -19.40
CA VAL A 140 4.92 3.07 -20.58
C VAL A 140 5.62 3.75 -21.76
N ASN A 141 6.59 3.08 -22.37
CA ASN A 141 7.40 3.65 -23.47
C ASN A 141 8.08 5.00 -23.11
N GLY A 142 8.56 5.14 -21.86
CA GLY A 142 9.23 6.35 -21.39
C GLY A 142 8.28 7.53 -21.07
N LYS A 143 6.96 7.34 -21.22
CA LYS A 143 5.95 8.35 -20.88
C LYS A 143 5.14 7.89 -19.67
N PRO A 144 4.82 8.77 -18.72
CA PRO A 144 3.93 8.45 -17.62
C PRO A 144 2.53 8.14 -18.15
N SER A 145 1.83 7.19 -17.50
CA SER A 145 0.45 6.87 -17.89
C SER A 145 -0.46 8.08 -17.71
N ASN A 146 -1.55 8.17 -18.50
CA ASN A 146 -2.54 9.26 -18.33
C ASN A 146 -3.09 9.29 -16.90
N PHE A 147 -3.25 8.14 -16.28
CA PHE A 147 -3.69 8.04 -14.88
C PHE A 147 -2.69 8.67 -13.91
N PHE A 148 -1.38 8.58 -14.17
CA PHE A 148 -0.35 9.22 -13.35
C PHE A 148 -0.58 10.74 -13.24
N TRP A 149 -0.86 11.40 -14.37
CA TRP A 149 -1.14 12.84 -14.38
C TRP A 149 -2.43 13.20 -13.65
N ILE A 150 -3.50 12.43 -13.88
CA ILE A 150 -4.78 12.63 -13.19
C ILE A 150 -4.60 12.50 -11.69
N PHE A 151 -3.90 11.46 -11.26
CA PHE A 151 -3.63 11.22 -9.84
C PHE A 151 -2.69 12.27 -9.24
N ALA A 152 -1.62 12.67 -9.95
CA ALA A 152 -0.66 13.67 -9.49
C ALA A 152 -1.32 15.05 -9.25
N VAL A 153 -2.24 15.45 -10.13
CA VAL A 153 -3.02 16.71 -9.99
C VAL A 153 -3.85 16.72 -8.71
N VAL A 154 -4.31 15.57 -8.23
CA VAL A 154 -5.09 15.46 -6.98
C VAL A 154 -4.17 15.25 -5.78
N ALA A 155 -3.19 14.35 -5.90
CA ALA A 155 -2.33 13.93 -4.79
C ALA A 155 -1.35 15.03 -4.36
N ILE A 156 -0.73 15.74 -5.31
CA ILE A 156 0.28 16.75 -4.97
C ILE A 156 -0.33 17.92 -4.19
N PRO A 157 -1.42 18.57 -4.62
CA PRO A 157 -2.06 19.61 -3.82
C PRO A 157 -2.55 19.10 -2.46
N ALA A 158 -3.12 17.89 -2.41
CA ALA A 158 -3.56 17.29 -1.15
C ALA A 158 -2.37 17.14 -0.18
N LEU A 159 -1.23 16.64 -0.62
CA LEU A 159 -0.02 16.51 0.20
C LEU A 159 0.56 17.86 0.62
N LEU A 160 0.52 18.87 -0.23
CA LEU A 160 1.02 20.21 0.08
C LEU A 160 0.13 20.93 1.11
N ILE A 161 -1.20 20.80 1.00
CA ILE A 161 -2.17 21.47 1.86
C ILE A 161 -2.32 20.72 3.19
N PHE A 162 -2.57 19.42 3.13
CA PHE A 162 -2.89 18.59 4.30
C PHE A 162 -1.67 17.86 4.88
N ARG A 163 -0.49 17.97 4.26
CA ARG A 163 0.77 17.36 4.72
C ARG A 163 0.61 15.86 5.01
N SER A 164 1.01 15.43 6.21
CA SER A 164 0.92 14.03 6.65
C SER A 164 -0.52 13.48 6.73
N GLN A 165 -1.52 14.35 6.92
CA GLN A 165 -2.94 13.99 6.96
C GLN A 165 -3.44 13.48 5.60
N ALA A 166 -2.84 13.96 4.51
CA ALA A 166 -3.22 13.54 3.16
C ALA A 166 -2.80 12.11 2.82
N LEU A 167 -1.91 11.47 3.58
CA LEU A 167 -1.39 10.14 3.24
C LEU A 167 -2.51 9.10 3.09
N SER A 168 -3.37 8.96 4.10
CA SER A 168 -4.49 8.02 4.06
C SER A 168 -5.51 8.39 2.99
N LEU A 169 -5.82 9.69 2.86
CA LEU A 169 -6.77 10.17 1.87
C LEU A 169 -6.29 9.93 0.43
N THR A 170 -4.99 10.13 0.17
CA THR A 170 -4.38 9.90 -1.14
C THR A 170 -4.49 8.43 -1.56
N VAL A 171 -4.31 7.50 -0.62
CA VAL A 171 -4.46 6.07 -0.92
C VAL A 171 -5.91 5.70 -1.20
N LEU A 172 -6.87 6.25 -0.44
CA LEU A 172 -8.29 6.02 -0.70
C LEU A 172 -8.71 6.58 -2.06
N THR A 173 -8.26 7.78 -2.40
CA THR A 173 -8.54 8.37 -3.72
C THR A 173 -7.91 7.55 -4.85
N TYR A 174 -6.67 7.06 -4.67
CA TYR A 174 -6.03 6.15 -5.62
C TYR A 174 -6.83 4.87 -5.83
N ALA A 175 -7.26 4.22 -4.75
CA ALA A 175 -8.03 2.98 -4.83
C ALA A 175 -9.38 3.21 -5.54
N PHE A 176 -10.12 4.26 -5.15
CA PHE A 176 -11.43 4.58 -5.72
C PHE A 176 -11.34 4.99 -7.19
N PHE A 177 -10.54 6.02 -7.51
CA PHE A 177 -10.40 6.51 -8.88
C PHE A 177 -9.69 5.51 -9.78
N GLY A 178 -8.77 4.71 -9.23
CA GLY A 178 -8.13 3.63 -9.98
C GLY A 178 -9.11 2.57 -10.43
N MET A 179 -10.00 2.10 -9.54
CA MET A 179 -11.06 1.16 -9.88
C MET A 179 -12.03 1.75 -10.92
N LEU A 180 -12.44 3.01 -10.74
CA LEU A 180 -13.34 3.69 -11.68
C LEU A 180 -12.70 3.84 -13.07
N TYR A 181 -11.44 4.25 -13.12
CA TYR A 181 -10.69 4.41 -14.37
C TYR A 181 -10.58 3.09 -15.13
N MET A 182 -10.26 1.99 -14.44
CA MET A 182 -10.15 0.67 -15.07
C MET A 182 -11.51 0.18 -15.58
N ARG A 183 -12.59 0.46 -14.85
CA ARG A 183 -13.97 0.10 -15.28
C ARG A 183 -14.42 0.88 -16.52
N LEU A 184 -14.00 2.14 -16.66
CA LEU A 184 -14.34 2.96 -17.85
C LEU A 184 -13.50 2.60 -19.07
N ARG A 185 -12.36 1.94 -18.86
CA ARG A 185 -11.45 1.51 -19.93
C ARG A 185 -11.73 0.08 -20.44
N ALA A 186 -12.42 -0.73 -19.65
CA ALA A 186 -12.83 -2.10 -20.00
C ALA A 186 -14.07 -2.10 -20.89
#